data_a48312c277c4e61f20de4ba08254e140
#
_entry.id   a48312c277c4e61f20de4ba08254e140
#
_cell.length_a   1.000
_cell.length_b   1.000
_cell.length_c   1.000
_cell.angle_alpha   90.00
_cell.angle_beta   90.00
_cell.angle_gamma   90.00
#
_symmetry.space_group_name_H-M   'P 1'
#
loop_
_entity.id
_entity.type
_entity.pdbx_description
1 polymer ?
#
loop_
_entity_poly.entity_id
_entity_poly.type
_entity_poly.pdbx_seq_one_letter_code
_entity_poly.pdbx_strand_id
1 'polypeptide(L)' 'MSKEFLLKEREIAIRIVNFIHIYFLKTKLDDIHDLYIEALYNLWRIEDELDELEDDSL' A
#
# COMPACT_ATOMS: atom_id res chain seq x y z
N MET A 1 -1.17 -2.32 -17.31
CA MET A 1 -0.10 -2.91 -16.50
C MET A 1 -0.34 -4.39 -16.29
N SER A 2 0.70 -5.16 -16.16
CA SER A 2 0.55 -6.60 -15.92
C SER A 2 0.19 -6.85 -14.46
N LYS A 3 -0.54 -7.94 -14.24
CA LYS A 3 -0.92 -8.33 -12.88
C LYS A 3 0.30 -8.61 -12.02
N GLU A 4 1.35 -9.20 -12.60
CA GLU A 4 2.57 -9.48 -11.85
C GLU A 4 3.22 -8.21 -11.31
N PHE A 5 3.24 -7.16 -12.11
CA PHE A 5 3.80 -5.88 -11.70
C PHE A 5 3.02 -5.31 -10.52
N LEU A 6 1.70 -5.36 -10.60
CA LEU A 6 0.83 -4.84 -9.52
C LEU A 6 0.99 -5.65 -8.24
N LEU A 7 1.15 -6.96 -8.36
CA LEU A 7 1.36 -7.82 -7.19
C LEU A 7 2.67 -7.48 -6.49
N LYS A 8 3.72 -7.20 -7.25
CA LYS A 8 4.99 -6.78 -6.67
C LYS A 8 4.88 -5.42 -6.00
N GLU A 9 4.18 -4.48 -6.64
CA GLU A 9 3.97 -3.17 -6.05
C GLU A 9 3.17 -3.28 -4.76
N ARG A 10 2.16 -4.14 -4.74
CA ARG A 10 1.37 -4.35 -3.54
C ARG A 10 2.24 -4.87 -2.40
N GLU A 11 3.10 -5.84 -2.68
CA GLU A 11 3.99 -6.39 -1.66
C GLU A 11 4.91 -5.31 -1.08
N ILE A 12 5.48 -4.48 -1.94
CA ILE A 12 6.33 -3.39 -1.50
C ILE A 12 5.53 -2.38 -0.67
N ALA A 13 4.32 -2.05 -1.12
CA ALA A 13 3.46 -1.11 -0.41
C ALA A 13 3.10 -1.63 0.98
N ILE A 14 2.82 -2.91 1.11
CA ILE A 14 2.52 -3.52 2.41
C ILE A 14 3.72 -3.41 3.34
N ARG A 15 4.92 -3.67 2.83
CA ARG A 15 6.14 -3.55 3.63
C ARG A 15 6.36 -2.12 4.11
N ILE A 16 6.10 -1.15 3.24
CA ILE A 16 6.25 0.26 3.59
C ILE A 16 5.24 0.64 4.67
N VAL A 17 3.99 0.23 4.51
CA VAL A 17 2.95 0.52 5.51
C VAL A 17 3.34 -0.07 6.86
N ASN A 18 3.78 -1.32 6.88
CA ASN A 18 4.17 -1.97 8.14
C ASN A 18 5.36 -1.28 8.78
N PHE A 19 6.36 -0.89 7.98
CA PHE A 19 7.54 -0.20 8.49
C PHE A 19 7.16 1.13 9.13
N ILE A 20 6.33 1.91 8.44
CA ILE A 20 5.90 3.21 8.94
C ILE A 20 5.06 3.03 10.21
N HIS A 21 4.20 2.03 10.24
CA HIS A 21 3.37 1.74 11.40
C HIS A 21 4.23 1.45 12.64
N ILE A 22 5.23 0.59 12.48
CA ILE A 22 6.14 0.24 13.59
C ILE A 22 6.90 1.47 14.06
N TYR A 23 7.39 2.26 13.12
CA TYR A 23 8.13 3.48 13.44
C TYR A 23 7.25 4.49 14.18
N PHE A 24 6.00 4.64 13.72
CA PHE A 24 5.03 5.53 14.37
C PHE A 24 4.77 5.11 15.82
N LEU A 25 4.61 3.80 16.06
CA LEU A 25 4.36 3.30 17.41
C LEU A 25 5.51 3.61 18.34
N LYS A 26 6.74 3.66 17.81
CA LYS A 26 7.92 3.94 18.62
C LYS A 26 8.12 5.44 18.88
N THR A 27 7.87 6.27 17.88
CA THR A 27 8.20 7.69 17.95
C THR A 27 7.00 8.59 18.24
N LYS A 28 5.80 8.17 17.81
CA LYS A 28 4.55 8.91 17.99
C LYS A 28 4.60 10.33 17.43
N LEU A 29 5.32 10.51 16.32
CA LEU A 29 5.41 11.80 15.65
C LEU A 29 4.26 11.99 14.68
N ASP A 30 3.66 13.18 14.69
CA ASP A 30 2.51 13.50 13.84
C ASP A 30 2.86 13.44 12.34
N ASP A 31 4.07 13.85 11.99
CA ASP A 31 4.50 13.83 10.58
C ASP A 31 4.48 12.42 10.01
N ILE A 32 4.78 11.43 10.83
CA ILE A 32 4.78 10.03 10.41
C ILE A 32 3.37 9.54 10.18
N HIS A 33 2.40 10.08 10.91
CA HIS A 33 1.00 9.74 10.70
C HIS A 33 0.55 10.11 9.27
N ASP A 34 0.96 11.26 8.78
CA ASP A 34 0.65 11.67 7.40
C ASP A 34 1.27 10.73 6.39
N LEU A 35 2.51 10.33 6.62
CA LEU A 35 3.19 9.36 5.74
C LEU A 35 2.46 8.02 5.75
N TYR A 36 1.97 7.61 6.90
CA TYR A 36 1.22 6.37 7.03
C TYR A 36 -0.04 6.40 6.19
N ILE A 37 -0.78 7.50 6.25
CA ILE A 37 -2.01 7.66 5.47
C ILE A 37 -1.69 7.64 3.97
N GLU A 38 -0.63 8.32 3.53
CA GLU A 38 -0.24 8.28 2.13
C GLU A 38 0.12 6.88 1.66
N ALA A 39 0.81 6.13 2.51
CA ALA A 39 1.17 4.76 2.18
C ALA A 39 -0.08 3.88 2.06
N LEU A 40 -1.06 4.07 2.94
CA LEU A 40 -2.33 3.35 2.86
C LEU A 40 -3.08 3.67 1.57
N TYR A 41 -3.15 4.94 1.19
CA TYR A 41 -3.82 5.32 -0.06
C TYR A 41 -3.15 4.66 -1.26
N ASN A 42 -1.83 4.64 -1.28
CA ASN A 42 -1.11 3.99 -2.35
C ASN A 42 -1.43 2.51 -2.43
N LEU A 43 -1.49 1.84 -1.30
CA LEU A 43 -1.83 0.42 -1.24
C LEU A 43 -3.25 0.18 -1.73
N TRP A 44 -4.21 0.99 -1.28
CA TRP A 44 -5.60 0.84 -1.69
C TRP A 44 -5.77 1.04 -3.18
N ARG A 45 -5.06 2.01 -3.77
CA ARG A 45 -5.10 2.23 -5.21
C ARG A 45 -4.62 1.00 -5.96
N ILE A 46 -3.54 0.38 -5.49
CA ILE A 46 -2.99 -0.81 -6.12
C ILE A 46 -4.00 -1.96 -6.02
N GLU A 47 -4.62 -2.13 -4.88
CA GLU A 47 -5.63 -3.17 -4.69
C GLU A 47 -6.85 -2.96 -5.57
N ASP A 48 -7.27 -1.70 -5.76
CA ASP A 48 -8.37 -1.38 -6.67
C ASP A 48 -8.03 -1.78 -8.10
N GLU A 49 -6.81 -1.47 -8.54
CA GLU A 49 -6.37 -1.85 -9.88
C GLU A 49 -6.33 -3.35 -10.06
N LEU A 50 -5.92 -4.07 -9.02
CA LEU A 50 -5.91 -5.54 -9.06
C LEU A 50 -7.32 -6.10 -9.14
N ASP A 51 -8.26 -5.52 -8.40
CA ASP A 51 -9.66 -5.94 -8.45
C ASP A 51 -10.24 -5.76 -9.84
N GLU A 52 -9.93 -4.64 -10.49
CA GLU A 52 -10.40 -4.39 -11.85
C GLU A 52 -9.88 -5.43 -12.83
N LEU A 53 -8.62 -5.83 -12.67
CA LEU A 53 -8.04 -6.85 -13.53
C LEU A 53 -8.69 -8.21 -13.31
N GLU A 54 -9.04 -8.54 -12.08
CA GLU A 54 -9.71 -9.79 -11.78
C GLU A 54 -11.15 -9.80 -12.33
N ASP A 55 -11.86 -8.68 -12.26
CA ASP A 55 -13.18 -8.56 -12.82
C ASP A 55 -13.15 -8.75 -14.33
N ASP A 56 -12.15 -8.23 -15.00
CA ASP A 56 -12.00 -8.34 -16.44
C ASP A 56 -11.75 -9.79 -16.88
N SER A 57 -11.25 -10.63 -15.99
CA SER A 57 -10.96 -12.01 -16.33
C SER A 57 -12.20 -12.91 -16.29
N LEU A 58 -13.33 -12.37 -15.87
CA LEU A 58 -14.56 -13.10 -15.87
C LEU A 58 -15.26 -12.96 -17.22
#